data_64c72ba1995a0907a2dcedc0f50f608d
#
_entry.id   64c72ba1995a0907a2dcedc0f50f608d
#
_cell.length_a   1.000
_cell.length_b   1.000
_cell.length_c   1.000
_cell.angle_alpha   90.00
_cell.angle_beta   90.00
_cell.angle_gamma   90.00
#
_symmetry.space_group_name_H-M   'P 1'
#
loop_
_entity.id
_entity.type
_entity.pdbx_description
1 polymer ?
#
loop_
_entity_poly.entity_id
_entity_poly.type
_entity_poly.pdbx_seq_one_letter_code
_entity_poly.pdbx_strand_id
1 'polypeptide(L)'
;IGLTPDGVLTIPCAEGEWTPSSMICAMKIKDDSVPHFGFRGPQGDAIPSLPLVYLPRGLDNQSGGQQTVNSERWGPLNGQLLHFSFGTGNHFLVLKDEVEGQLQGAVVRLPGDFLSGIHRGRFSPKDGQLYVTGMQGWGCYTPEDGCFQRVRYTGDSVQVPTSFRVHKNGIKLGFAQPLDKALVEQAESHFAMTWNYRYGAQYGSPEYSTRHLGMIGHDYLPIKSAHVIDDGKVVGGAKAFVIV
;
A
#
# COMPACT_ATOMS: atom_id res chain seq x y z
N ILE A 1 -10.30 3.03 -8.76
CA ILE A 1 -9.79 4.40 -8.78
C ILE A 1 -10.07 5.01 -7.42
N GLY A 2 -9.08 5.65 -6.83
CA GLY A 2 -9.16 6.41 -5.59
C GLY A 2 -8.78 7.87 -5.82
N LEU A 3 -9.28 8.74 -4.96
CA LEU A 3 -8.91 10.15 -4.91
C LEU A 3 -8.60 10.50 -3.46
N THR A 4 -7.41 11.00 -3.21
CA THR A 4 -7.02 11.46 -1.88
C THR A 4 -7.48 12.90 -1.64
N PRO A 5 -7.66 13.34 -0.38
CA PRO A 5 -8.12 14.68 -0.07
C PRO A 5 -7.22 15.81 -0.62
N ASP A 6 -5.94 15.54 -0.81
CA ASP A 6 -4.96 16.47 -1.37
C ASP A 6 -4.83 16.39 -2.90
N GLY A 7 -5.77 15.72 -3.59
CA GLY A 7 -5.89 15.75 -5.04
C GLY A 7 -4.97 14.78 -5.79
N VAL A 8 -4.49 13.71 -5.14
CA VAL A 8 -3.79 12.61 -5.83
C VAL A 8 -4.80 11.58 -6.30
N LEU A 9 -4.88 11.38 -7.61
CA LEU A 9 -5.64 10.30 -8.24
C LEU A 9 -4.80 9.03 -8.18
N THR A 10 -5.41 7.93 -7.71
CA THR A 10 -4.77 6.61 -7.65
C THR A 10 -5.54 5.59 -8.46
N ILE A 11 -4.80 4.78 -9.21
CA ILE A 11 -5.35 3.80 -10.15
C ILE A 11 -4.70 2.46 -9.86
N PRO A 12 -5.42 1.51 -9.24
CA PRO A 12 -4.91 0.17 -9.03
C PRO A 12 -4.94 -0.60 -10.35
N CYS A 13 -3.86 -1.29 -10.64
CA CYS A 13 -3.68 -2.11 -11.83
C CYS A 13 -3.30 -3.54 -11.40
N ALA A 14 -3.89 -4.53 -12.04
CA ALA A 14 -3.44 -5.91 -11.90
C ALA A 14 -2.17 -6.14 -12.74
N GLU A 15 -1.38 -7.12 -12.33
CA GLU A 15 -0.28 -7.66 -13.11
C GLU A 15 -0.73 -8.09 -14.51
N GLY A 16 0.13 -7.94 -15.51
CA GLY A 16 -0.18 -8.27 -16.89
C GLY A 16 1.00 -8.03 -17.82
N GLU A 17 0.74 -8.08 -19.13
CA GLU A 17 1.73 -7.70 -20.14
C GLU A 17 2.17 -6.25 -19.92
N TRP A 18 3.48 -6.01 -19.91
CA TRP A 18 4.07 -4.70 -19.62
C TRP A 18 3.68 -4.10 -18.25
N THR A 19 3.17 -4.94 -17.37
CA THR A 19 2.79 -4.58 -16.00
C THR A 19 3.44 -5.61 -15.06
N PRO A 20 4.63 -5.33 -14.53
CA PRO A 20 5.50 -6.34 -13.92
C PRO A 20 4.94 -6.96 -12.64
N SER A 21 4.07 -6.26 -11.94
CA SER A 21 3.36 -6.73 -10.74
C SER A 21 2.05 -5.96 -10.61
N SER A 22 1.12 -6.45 -9.82
CA SER A 22 0.02 -5.60 -9.35
C SER A 22 0.60 -4.34 -8.73
N MET A 23 -0.03 -3.18 -8.97
CA MET A 23 0.52 -1.90 -8.55
C MET A 23 -0.57 -0.85 -8.38
N ILE A 24 -0.26 0.19 -7.64
CA ILE A 24 -1.09 1.40 -7.58
C ILE A 24 -0.32 2.52 -8.28
N CYS A 25 -0.82 2.95 -9.42
CA CYS A 25 -0.33 4.15 -10.11
C CYS A 25 -0.90 5.40 -9.45
N ALA A 26 -0.17 6.51 -9.49
CA ALA A 26 -0.65 7.78 -8.92
C ALA A 26 -0.21 8.98 -9.75
N MET A 27 -1.08 9.99 -9.79
CA MET A 27 -0.78 11.29 -10.40
C MET A 27 -1.52 12.41 -9.66
N LYS A 28 -0.98 13.61 -9.68
CA LYS A 28 -1.70 14.80 -9.23
C LYS A 28 -2.66 15.26 -10.33
N ILE A 29 -3.92 15.54 -9.98
CA ILE A 29 -4.93 15.97 -10.97
C ILE A 29 -4.53 17.27 -11.69
N LYS A 30 -3.66 18.06 -11.06
CA LYS A 30 -3.18 19.35 -11.62
C LYS A 30 -2.01 19.20 -12.59
N ASP A 31 -1.50 18.00 -12.79
CA ASP A 31 -0.41 17.76 -13.72
C ASP A 31 -0.90 17.93 -15.17
N ASP A 32 -0.16 18.65 -15.97
CA ASP A 32 -0.51 18.94 -17.38
C ASP A 32 -0.39 17.69 -18.29
N SER A 33 0.24 16.63 -17.81
CA SER A 33 0.45 15.39 -18.55
C SER A 33 0.06 14.16 -17.76
N VAL A 34 -0.48 13.14 -18.45
CA VAL A 34 -0.77 11.83 -17.87
C VAL A 34 0.48 10.97 -17.94
N PRO A 35 1.01 10.49 -16.81
CA PRO A 35 2.18 9.61 -16.81
C PRO A 35 1.90 8.27 -17.53
N HIS A 36 2.90 7.77 -18.24
CA HIS A 36 2.87 6.44 -18.85
C HIS A 36 3.46 5.42 -17.88
N PHE A 37 2.64 4.52 -17.35
CA PHE A 37 3.06 3.51 -16.38
C PHE A 37 3.39 2.14 -17.00
N GLY A 38 3.58 2.09 -18.29
CA GLY A 38 4.08 0.90 -19.00
C GLY A 38 3.05 0.12 -19.79
N PHE A 39 1.77 0.23 -19.51
CA PHE A 39 0.71 -0.52 -20.21
C PHE A 39 0.79 -0.33 -21.75
N ARG A 40 0.62 -1.43 -22.49
CA ARG A 40 0.80 -1.55 -23.96
C ARG A 40 2.24 -1.40 -24.45
N GLY A 41 3.23 -1.44 -23.58
CA GLY A 41 4.63 -1.43 -23.97
C GLY A 41 5.26 -0.05 -24.12
N PRO A 42 6.49 0.01 -24.63
CA PRO A 42 7.23 1.25 -24.76
C PRO A 42 6.53 2.28 -25.64
N GLN A 43 6.64 3.53 -25.26
CA GLN A 43 6.22 4.69 -26.08
C GLN A 43 7.50 5.41 -26.54
N GLY A 44 8.04 5.00 -27.71
CA GLY A 44 9.36 5.45 -28.17
C GLY A 44 10.44 5.06 -27.18
N ASP A 45 11.33 5.99 -26.88
CA ASP A 45 12.43 5.82 -25.91
C ASP A 45 12.04 6.21 -24.46
N ALA A 46 10.77 6.50 -24.20
CA ALA A 46 10.31 6.92 -22.88
C ALA A 46 10.36 5.75 -21.89
N ILE A 47 11.03 5.98 -20.77
CA ILE A 47 11.03 5.06 -19.63
C ILE A 47 9.68 5.20 -18.91
N PRO A 48 8.97 4.11 -18.62
CA PRO A 48 7.73 4.17 -17.87
C PRO A 48 7.91 4.83 -16.49
N SER A 49 6.94 5.63 -16.11
CA SER A 49 6.90 6.22 -14.78
C SER A 49 6.75 5.13 -13.72
N LEU A 50 7.39 5.32 -12.58
CA LEU A 50 7.24 4.42 -11.45
C LEU A 50 5.83 4.55 -10.86
N PRO A 51 5.20 3.44 -10.46
CA PRO A 51 3.94 3.50 -9.73
C PRO A 51 4.16 4.09 -8.34
N LEU A 52 3.08 4.45 -7.67
CA LEU A 52 3.11 4.81 -6.25
C LEU A 52 3.70 3.67 -5.41
N VAL A 53 3.22 2.44 -5.66
CA VAL A 53 3.67 1.24 -4.97
C VAL A 53 3.40 -0.01 -5.82
N TYR A 54 4.33 -0.95 -5.80
CA TYR A 54 4.11 -2.30 -6.30
C TYR A 54 3.48 -3.18 -5.22
N LEU A 55 2.61 -4.10 -5.64
CA LEU A 55 1.93 -5.05 -4.78
C LEU A 55 2.39 -6.47 -5.18
N PRO A 56 3.30 -7.09 -4.41
CA PRO A 56 3.74 -8.46 -4.70
C PRO A 56 2.56 -9.44 -4.73
N ARG A 57 2.64 -10.50 -5.52
CA ARG A 57 1.57 -11.51 -5.67
C ARG A 57 1.12 -12.11 -4.34
N GLY A 58 2.04 -12.31 -3.40
CA GLY A 58 1.70 -12.82 -2.06
C GLY A 58 0.91 -11.85 -1.19
N LEU A 59 0.90 -10.57 -1.56
CA LEU A 59 0.16 -9.52 -0.87
C LEU A 59 -1.18 -9.23 -1.56
N ASP A 60 -1.15 -8.93 -2.86
CA ASP A 60 -2.34 -8.67 -3.69
C ASP A 60 -2.07 -9.08 -5.14
N ASN A 61 -2.57 -10.23 -5.53
CA ASN A 61 -2.41 -10.73 -6.90
C ASN A 61 -3.40 -10.11 -7.89
N GLN A 62 -4.45 -9.45 -7.42
CA GLN A 62 -5.45 -8.84 -8.26
C GLN A 62 -6.16 -7.67 -7.56
N SER A 63 -5.93 -6.49 -8.05
CA SER A 63 -6.43 -5.26 -7.45
C SER A 63 -7.93 -5.08 -7.63
N GLY A 64 -8.62 -4.76 -6.55
CA GLY A 64 -10.02 -4.37 -6.53
C GLY A 64 -10.21 -2.86 -6.56
N GLY A 65 -11.14 -2.35 -5.76
CA GLY A 65 -11.44 -0.94 -5.66
C GLY A 65 -10.62 -0.19 -4.61
N GLN A 66 -10.88 1.10 -4.54
CA GLN A 66 -10.31 1.98 -3.53
C GLN A 66 -11.37 2.90 -2.96
N GLN A 67 -11.19 3.32 -1.71
CA GLN A 67 -12.10 4.24 -1.04
C GLN A 67 -11.34 5.08 -0.02
N THR A 68 -11.42 6.40 -0.12
CA THR A 68 -10.95 7.28 0.94
C THR A 68 -11.88 7.19 2.15
N VAL A 69 -11.31 7.07 3.33
CA VAL A 69 -12.05 7.09 4.59
C VAL A 69 -12.59 8.50 4.82
N ASN A 70 -13.89 8.65 4.76
CA ASN A 70 -14.59 9.92 4.94
C ASN A 70 -15.56 9.86 6.13
N SER A 71 -15.08 9.35 7.25
CA SER A 71 -15.85 9.19 8.45
C SER A 71 -14.99 9.48 9.69
N GLU A 72 -15.36 10.47 10.46
CA GLU A 72 -14.70 10.80 11.73
C GLU A 72 -14.77 9.65 12.75
N ARG A 73 -15.76 8.77 12.61
CA ARG A 73 -15.86 7.55 13.44
C ARG A 73 -14.70 6.59 13.26
N TRP A 74 -13.91 6.75 12.19
CA TRP A 74 -12.73 5.94 11.93
C TRP A 74 -11.46 6.54 12.54
N GLY A 75 -11.58 7.55 13.38
CA GLY A 75 -10.49 8.11 14.16
C GLY A 75 -9.26 8.45 13.31
N PRO A 76 -8.08 7.90 13.64
CA PRO A 76 -6.83 8.25 12.95
C PRO A 76 -6.78 7.80 11.50
N LEU A 77 -7.70 6.95 11.06
CA LEU A 77 -7.79 6.50 9.67
C LEU A 77 -8.63 7.43 8.80
N ASN A 78 -9.33 8.41 9.39
CA ASN A 78 -10.10 9.39 8.60
C ASN A 78 -9.16 10.17 7.66
N GLY A 79 -9.56 10.31 6.40
CA GLY A 79 -8.76 10.93 5.33
C GLY A 79 -7.75 10.00 4.66
N GLN A 80 -7.51 8.81 5.19
CA GLN A 80 -6.61 7.82 4.60
C GLN A 80 -7.27 7.10 3.41
N LEU A 81 -6.45 6.56 2.51
CA LEU A 81 -6.92 5.77 1.37
C LEU A 81 -6.91 4.28 1.71
N LEU A 82 -8.03 3.61 1.49
CA LEU A 82 -8.14 2.15 1.52
C LEU A 82 -8.05 1.57 0.11
N HIS A 83 -7.31 0.49 -0.03
CA HIS A 83 -7.25 -0.37 -1.20
C HIS A 83 -7.83 -1.75 -0.85
N PHE A 84 -8.64 -2.30 -1.75
CA PHE A 84 -9.25 -3.61 -1.60
C PHE A 84 -8.64 -4.58 -2.59
N SER A 85 -8.30 -5.78 -2.12
CA SER A 85 -7.89 -6.87 -2.99
C SER A 85 -9.09 -7.66 -3.49
N PHE A 86 -9.17 -7.80 -4.79
CA PHE A 86 -10.09 -8.76 -5.40
C PHE A 86 -9.56 -10.18 -5.26
N GLY A 87 -8.26 -10.39 -5.45
CA GLY A 87 -7.69 -11.71 -5.48
C GLY A 87 -7.64 -12.41 -4.11
N THR A 88 -7.29 -11.68 -3.05
CA THR A 88 -7.07 -12.25 -1.71
C THR A 88 -8.15 -11.91 -0.69
N GLY A 89 -9.11 -11.04 -1.04
CA GLY A 89 -10.17 -10.63 -0.12
C GLY A 89 -9.66 -9.83 1.09
N ASN A 90 -8.54 -9.15 0.95
CA ASN A 90 -7.92 -8.32 1.97
C ASN A 90 -8.19 -6.83 1.75
N HIS A 91 -7.80 -6.02 2.72
CA HIS A 91 -7.78 -4.57 2.57
C HIS A 91 -6.52 -3.96 3.18
N PHE A 92 -6.12 -2.85 2.60
CA PHE A 92 -4.86 -2.19 2.91
C PHE A 92 -5.07 -0.70 3.11
N LEU A 93 -4.34 -0.14 4.05
CA LEU A 93 -4.10 1.28 4.12
C LEU A 93 -3.03 1.64 3.09
N VAL A 94 -3.27 2.64 2.25
CA VAL A 94 -2.30 3.14 1.26
C VAL A 94 -1.70 4.42 1.78
N LEU A 95 -0.44 4.37 2.09
CA LEU A 95 0.35 5.52 2.53
C LEU A 95 1.08 6.12 1.34
N LYS A 96 1.31 7.43 1.36
CA LYS A 96 2.04 8.14 0.32
C LYS A 96 3.02 9.15 0.91
N ASP A 97 4.11 9.35 0.21
CA ASP A 97 5.10 10.38 0.44
C ASP A 97 5.54 10.97 -0.91
N GLU A 98 6.17 12.11 -0.89
CA GLU A 98 6.73 12.75 -2.08
C GLU A 98 8.16 13.19 -1.79
N VAL A 99 9.07 12.73 -2.65
CA VAL A 99 10.48 13.08 -2.57
C VAL A 99 10.90 13.64 -3.92
N GLU A 100 11.36 14.90 -3.94
CA GLU A 100 11.84 15.59 -5.15
C GLU A 100 10.85 15.51 -6.33
N GLY A 101 9.55 15.61 -6.04
CA GLY A 101 8.48 15.53 -7.04
C GLY A 101 8.05 14.11 -7.42
N GLN A 102 8.76 13.07 -7.00
CA GLN A 102 8.36 11.69 -7.21
C GLN A 102 7.43 11.22 -6.09
N LEU A 103 6.22 10.80 -6.47
CA LEU A 103 5.31 10.11 -5.55
C LEU A 103 5.82 8.70 -5.28
N GLN A 104 5.82 8.31 -4.03
CA GLN A 104 6.13 6.95 -3.57
C GLN A 104 5.15 6.54 -2.49
N GLY A 105 4.87 5.25 -2.37
CA GLY A 105 3.86 4.74 -1.47
C GLY A 105 4.29 3.50 -0.70
N ALA A 106 3.47 3.19 0.28
CA ALA A 106 3.51 1.95 1.03
C ALA A 106 2.09 1.44 1.26
N VAL A 107 1.95 0.15 1.48
CA VAL A 107 0.69 -0.46 1.89
C VAL A 107 0.86 -1.16 3.23
N VAL A 108 -0.16 -1.04 4.06
CA VAL A 108 -0.23 -1.69 5.36
C VAL A 108 -1.49 -2.54 5.37
N ARG A 109 -1.33 -3.87 5.48
CA ARG A 109 -2.47 -4.77 5.59
C ARG A 109 -3.22 -4.48 6.90
N LEU A 110 -4.52 -4.24 6.78
CA LEU A 110 -5.39 -4.08 7.93
C LEU A 110 -5.92 -5.45 8.39
N PRO A 111 -6.26 -5.59 9.69
CA PRO A 111 -6.82 -6.81 10.22
C PRO A 111 -8.18 -7.18 9.61
N GLY A 112 -8.41 -8.48 9.49
CA GLY A 112 -9.65 -9.04 8.97
C GLY A 112 -9.58 -9.35 7.48
N ASP A 113 -10.27 -10.41 7.09
CA ASP A 113 -10.40 -10.88 5.72
C ASP A 113 -11.87 -10.88 5.32
N PHE A 114 -12.11 -10.72 4.02
CA PHE A 114 -13.44 -10.77 3.46
C PHE A 114 -13.77 -12.16 2.92
N LEU A 115 -15.06 -12.46 2.85
CA LEU A 115 -15.54 -13.76 2.37
C LEU A 115 -15.36 -13.94 0.87
N SER A 116 -15.30 -12.84 0.12
CA SER A 116 -14.99 -12.87 -1.32
C SER A 116 -14.05 -11.74 -1.73
N GLY A 117 -13.55 -11.78 -2.95
CA GLY A 117 -12.75 -10.73 -3.53
C GLY A 117 -13.52 -9.40 -3.58
N ILE A 118 -12.96 -8.32 -3.05
CA ILE A 118 -13.68 -7.04 -2.92
C ILE A 118 -13.49 -6.16 -4.14
N HIS A 119 -14.61 -5.80 -4.76
CA HIS A 119 -14.64 -4.87 -5.87
C HIS A 119 -14.87 -3.43 -5.45
N ARG A 120 -15.78 -3.21 -4.50
CA ARG A 120 -16.20 -1.85 -4.11
C ARG A 120 -16.46 -1.74 -2.63
N GLY A 121 -16.15 -0.57 -2.09
CA GLY A 121 -16.54 -0.17 -0.75
C GLY A 121 -17.09 1.25 -0.75
N ARG A 122 -18.03 1.53 0.16
CA ARG A 122 -18.56 2.88 0.39
C ARG A 122 -18.85 3.09 1.87
N PHE A 123 -18.55 4.28 2.32
CA PHE A 123 -18.96 4.72 3.65
C PHE A 123 -20.42 5.12 3.66
N SER A 124 -21.16 4.59 4.61
CA SER A 124 -22.56 4.92 4.81
C SER A 124 -22.69 6.28 5.52
N PRO A 125 -23.43 7.24 4.96
CA PRO A 125 -23.65 8.51 5.64
C PRO A 125 -24.55 8.37 6.90
N LYS A 126 -25.24 7.24 7.04
CA LYS A 126 -26.16 6.99 8.18
C LYS A 126 -25.40 6.59 9.45
N ASP A 127 -24.38 5.75 9.31
CA ASP A 127 -23.67 5.18 10.46
C ASP A 127 -22.15 5.37 10.41
N GLY A 128 -21.61 5.94 9.32
CA GLY A 128 -20.20 6.20 9.13
C GLY A 128 -19.34 4.94 9.01
N GLN A 129 -19.94 3.78 8.77
CA GLN A 129 -19.22 2.52 8.61
C GLN A 129 -18.98 2.20 7.12
N LEU A 130 -17.97 1.38 6.86
CA LEU A 130 -17.66 0.94 5.52
C LEU A 130 -18.49 -0.29 5.16
N TYR A 131 -19.17 -0.24 4.03
CA TYR A 131 -19.84 -1.38 3.42
C TYR A 131 -19.10 -1.77 2.16
N VAL A 132 -18.82 -3.06 2.02
CA VAL A 132 -18.09 -3.62 0.88
C VAL A 132 -18.92 -4.67 0.17
N THR A 133 -18.72 -4.75 -1.14
CA THR A 133 -19.28 -5.80 -1.99
C THR A 133 -18.19 -6.49 -2.76
N GLY A 134 -18.34 -7.79 -2.94
CA GLY A 134 -17.36 -8.59 -3.62
C GLY A 134 -17.98 -9.76 -4.37
N MET A 135 -17.13 -10.40 -5.15
CA MET A 135 -17.46 -11.62 -5.89
C MET A 135 -16.21 -12.46 -6.08
N GLN A 136 -16.39 -13.73 -6.37
CA GLN A 136 -15.32 -14.61 -6.83
C GLN A 136 -15.12 -14.46 -8.35
N GLY A 137 -13.92 -14.71 -8.79
CA GLY A 137 -13.55 -14.74 -10.20
C GLY A 137 -12.21 -15.44 -10.40
N TRP A 138 -11.70 -15.39 -11.61
CA TRP A 138 -10.40 -15.97 -11.92
C TRP A 138 -9.30 -15.34 -11.04
N GLY A 139 -8.51 -16.20 -10.40
CA GLY A 139 -7.40 -15.76 -9.53
C GLY A 139 -7.83 -15.30 -8.13
N CYS A 140 -9.09 -15.50 -7.73
CA CYS A 140 -9.52 -15.29 -6.36
C CYS A 140 -9.23 -16.50 -5.48
N TYR A 141 -8.76 -16.22 -4.26
CA TYR A 141 -8.45 -17.22 -3.22
C TYR A 141 -9.29 -16.94 -1.97
N THR A 142 -10.61 -16.83 -2.16
CA THR A 142 -11.56 -16.49 -1.10
C THR A 142 -12.60 -17.60 -0.94
N PRO A 143 -13.18 -17.78 0.28
CA PRO A 143 -14.03 -18.93 0.58
C PRO A 143 -15.40 -18.92 -0.09
N GLU A 144 -15.93 -17.73 -0.44
CA GLU A 144 -17.31 -17.59 -0.92
C GLU A 144 -17.37 -16.91 -2.30
N ASP A 145 -18.40 -17.23 -3.06
CA ASP A 145 -18.63 -16.71 -4.41
C ASP A 145 -19.00 -15.21 -4.42
N GLY A 146 -19.47 -14.69 -3.32
CA GLY A 146 -19.81 -13.27 -3.18
C GLY A 146 -20.00 -12.85 -1.74
N CYS A 147 -19.93 -11.55 -1.50
CA CYS A 147 -20.19 -11.01 -0.17
C CYS A 147 -20.79 -9.61 -0.21
N PHE A 148 -21.53 -9.30 0.85
CA PHE A 148 -21.86 -7.94 1.29
C PHE A 148 -21.57 -7.86 2.77
N GLN A 149 -20.53 -7.09 3.13
CA GLN A 149 -20.04 -7.05 4.50
C GLN A 149 -19.92 -5.60 4.99
N ARG A 150 -20.06 -5.43 6.29
CA ARG A 150 -19.85 -4.18 6.98
C ARG A 150 -18.57 -4.24 7.80
N VAL A 151 -17.67 -3.31 7.56
CA VAL A 151 -16.45 -3.10 8.35
C VAL A 151 -16.70 -1.98 9.33
N ARG A 152 -16.47 -2.24 10.61
CA ARG A 152 -16.66 -1.28 11.69
C ARG A 152 -15.31 -0.95 12.32
N TYR A 153 -15.05 0.33 12.47
CA TYR A 153 -14.00 0.78 13.36
C TYR A 153 -14.55 0.71 14.81
N THR A 154 -13.91 -0.10 15.65
CA THR A 154 -14.36 -0.35 17.02
C THR A 154 -13.94 0.74 18.00
N GLY A 155 -12.95 1.55 17.61
CA GLY A 155 -12.30 2.52 18.49
C GLY A 155 -11.13 1.94 19.28
N ASP A 156 -10.90 0.64 19.15
CA ASP A 156 -9.74 -0.01 19.77
C ASP A 156 -8.43 0.52 19.17
N SER A 157 -7.41 0.53 19.99
CA SER A 157 -6.08 0.95 19.57
C SER A 157 -5.52 -0.01 18.53
N VAL A 158 -5.21 0.50 17.35
CA VAL A 158 -4.55 -0.26 16.28
C VAL A 158 -3.17 0.34 16.03
N GLN A 159 -2.13 -0.45 16.31
CA GLN A 159 -0.75 -0.04 16.11
C GLN A 159 -0.30 -0.35 14.68
N VAL A 160 -0.84 0.37 13.72
CA VAL A 160 -0.40 0.31 12.33
C VAL A 160 0.25 1.63 11.92
N PRO A 161 1.24 1.60 11.03
CA PRO A 161 1.76 2.82 10.45
C PRO A 161 0.67 3.61 9.72
N THR A 162 0.58 4.90 9.98
CA THR A 162 -0.34 5.84 9.32
C THR A 162 0.37 6.84 8.42
N SER A 163 1.68 6.88 8.48
CA SER A 163 2.55 7.63 7.57
C SER A 163 3.93 6.99 7.47
N PHE A 164 4.64 7.28 6.40
CA PHE A 164 6.03 6.88 6.26
C PHE A 164 6.82 7.97 5.54
N ARG A 165 8.13 7.93 5.67
CA ARG A 165 9.06 8.69 4.87
C ARG A 165 10.37 7.92 4.68
N VAL A 166 10.82 7.82 3.43
CA VAL A 166 12.11 7.21 3.12
C VAL A 166 13.23 8.24 3.28
N HIS A 167 14.30 7.83 3.92
CA HIS A 167 15.53 8.58 4.08
C HIS A 167 16.68 7.78 3.47
N LYS A 168 17.80 8.45 3.20
CA LYS A 168 19.00 7.82 2.60
C LYS A 168 19.49 6.58 3.39
N ASN A 169 19.27 6.56 4.69
CA ASN A 169 19.77 5.54 5.62
C ASN A 169 18.66 4.81 6.38
N GLY A 170 17.40 4.93 5.98
CA GLY A 170 16.33 4.27 6.70
C GLY A 170 14.93 4.75 6.36
N ILE A 171 13.96 4.26 7.11
CA ILE A 171 12.54 4.58 6.94
C ILE A 171 11.99 5.12 8.25
N LYS A 172 11.35 6.27 8.20
CA LYS A 172 10.58 6.84 9.30
C LYS A 172 9.12 6.44 9.15
N LEU A 173 8.57 5.82 10.19
CA LEU A 173 7.17 5.42 10.27
C LEU A 173 6.46 6.26 11.33
N GLY A 174 5.26 6.72 11.03
CA GLY A 174 4.39 7.41 11.98
C GLY A 174 3.22 6.54 12.38
N PHE A 175 2.84 6.59 13.65
CA PHE A 175 1.76 5.81 14.24
C PHE A 175 0.80 6.75 14.96
N ALA A 176 -0.48 6.37 15.02
CA ALA A 176 -1.50 7.13 15.74
C ALA A 176 -1.49 6.90 17.26
N GLN A 177 -0.80 5.86 17.72
CA GLN A 177 -0.73 5.45 19.11
C GLN A 177 0.73 5.41 19.60
N PRO A 178 0.97 5.56 20.90
CA PRO A 178 2.29 5.35 21.49
C PRO A 178 2.81 3.95 21.18
N LEU A 179 4.12 3.84 21.00
CA LEU A 179 4.81 2.58 20.78
C LEU A 179 5.53 2.11 22.05
N ASP A 180 5.60 0.81 22.22
CA ASP A 180 6.49 0.21 23.22
C ASP A 180 7.95 0.38 22.75
N LYS A 181 8.66 1.30 23.41
CA LYS A 181 10.04 1.65 23.05
C LYS A 181 10.97 0.44 23.15
N ALA A 182 10.83 -0.38 24.19
CA ALA A 182 11.70 -1.53 24.41
C ALA A 182 11.54 -2.57 23.28
N LEU A 183 10.31 -2.77 22.79
CA LEU A 183 10.04 -3.66 21.67
C LEU A 183 10.54 -3.09 20.34
N VAL A 184 10.29 -1.82 20.07
CA VAL A 184 10.70 -1.16 18.81
C VAL A 184 12.21 -1.10 18.67
N GLU A 185 12.95 -0.86 19.74
CA GLU A 185 14.40 -0.69 19.70
C GLU A 185 15.19 -2.02 19.65
N GLN A 186 14.50 -3.17 19.62
CA GLN A 186 15.11 -4.48 19.36
C GLN A 186 15.27 -4.68 17.84
N ALA A 187 16.46 -4.42 17.31
CA ALA A 187 16.73 -4.49 15.87
C ALA A 187 16.42 -5.87 15.27
N GLU A 188 16.64 -6.93 16.02
CA GLU A 188 16.38 -8.34 15.68
C GLU A 188 14.87 -8.67 15.55
N SER A 189 14.00 -7.83 16.09
CA SER A 189 12.53 -7.97 15.95
C SER A 189 12.02 -7.44 14.61
N HIS A 190 12.89 -6.83 13.80
CA HIS A 190 12.54 -6.25 12.51
C HIS A 190 13.13 -7.07 11.38
N PHE A 191 12.38 -7.13 10.29
CA PHE A 191 12.80 -7.84 9.09
C PHE A 191 12.55 -6.97 7.85
N ALA A 192 13.53 -6.91 6.96
CA ALA A 192 13.41 -6.20 5.69
C ALA A 192 14.02 -6.98 4.54
N MET A 193 13.40 -6.90 3.39
CA MET A 193 13.88 -7.44 2.13
C MET A 193 13.79 -6.40 1.02
N THR A 194 14.58 -6.58 -0.01
CA THR A 194 14.54 -5.76 -1.22
C THR A 194 14.62 -6.62 -2.47
N TRP A 195 13.93 -6.20 -3.52
CA TRP A 195 13.94 -6.82 -4.84
C TRP A 195 13.57 -5.81 -5.92
N ASN A 196 13.76 -6.18 -7.18
CA ASN A 196 13.37 -5.41 -8.34
C ASN A 196 12.44 -6.20 -9.26
N TYR A 197 11.70 -5.49 -10.08
CA TYR A 197 10.94 -6.01 -11.21
C TYR A 197 11.60 -5.64 -12.53
N ARG A 198 11.33 -6.43 -13.57
CA ARG A 198 11.71 -6.12 -14.94
C ARG A 198 10.48 -5.74 -15.75
N TYR A 199 10.57 -4.59 -16.39
CA TYR A 199 9.58 -4.16 -17.37
C TYR A 199 9.80 -4.91 -18.68
N GLY A 200 8.77 -5.59 -19.19
CA GLY A 200 8.87 -6.40 -20.41
C GLY A 200 7.52 -6.85 -20.92
N ALA A 201 7.49 -7.44 -22.11
CA ALA A 201 6.28 -7.87 -22.80
C ALA A 201 5.61 -9.12 -22.17
N GLN A 202 6.33 -9.86 -21.33
CA GLN A 202 5.77 -11.02 -20.65
C GLN A 202 4.71 -10.60 -19.62
N TYR A 203 3.85 -11.55 -19.26
CA TYR A 203 2.85 -11.38 -18.20
C TYR A 203 3.52 -11.39 -16.83
N GLY A 204 3.61 -10.22 -16.22
CA GLY A 204 4.28 -10.02 -14.96
C GLY A 204 5.81 -10.18 -15.02
N SER A 205 6.44 -10.03 -13.89
CA SER A 205 7.88 -10.19 -13.69
C SER A 205 8.16 -11.04 -12.47
N PRO A 206 9.12 -11.97 -12.53
CA PRO A 206 9.72 -12.47 -11.31
C PRO A 206 10.30 -11.34 -10.47
N GLU A 207 10.43 -11.59 -9.18
CA GLU A 207 11.10 -10.71 -8.22
C GLU A 207 12.61 -11.01 -8.29
N TYR A 208 13.40 -10.01 -8.67
CA TYR A 208 14.83 -10.16 -8.90
C TYR A 208 15.66 -9.56 -7.78
N SER A 209 16.72 -10.25 -7.40
CA SER A 209 17.73 -9.74 -6.49
C SER A 209 18.27 -8.38 -6.93
N THR A 210 18.40 -7.45 -5.99
CA THR A 210 19.03 -6.14 -6.19
C THR A 210 20.55 -6.21 -6.17
N ARG A 211 21.12 -7.24 -5.54
CA ARG A 211 22.57 -7.44 -5.37
C ARG A 211 23.16 -8.37 -6.42
N HIS A 212 22.40 -9.37 -6.85
CA HIS A 212 22.84 -10.39 -7.81
C HIS A 212 22.03 -10.26 -9.10
N LEU A 213 22.54 -9.44 -10.01
CA LEU A 213 21.85 -9.11 -11.27
C LEU A 213 21.44 -10.37 -12.06
N GLY A 214 20.15 -10.45 -12.35
CA GLY A 214 19.58 -11.57 -13.12
C GLY A 214 19.14 -12.76 -12.31
N MET A 215 19.45 -12.84 -11.04
CA MET A 215 18.96 -13.89 -10.15
C MET A 215 17.57 -13.58 -9.64
N ILE A 216 16.69 -14.58 -9.63
CA ILE A 216 15.37 -14.50 -9.02
C ILE A 216 15.53 -14.71 -7.51
N GLY A 217 14.91 -13.85 -6.72
CA GLY A 217 14.92 -13.90 -5.27
C GLY A 217 14.96 -12.52 -4.63
N HIS A 218 14.84 -12.52 -3.31
CA HIS A 218 14.91 -11.33 -2.49
C HIS A 218 16.26 -11.26 -1.75
N ASP A 219 16.73 -10.04 -1.56
CA ASP A 219 17.91 -9.82 -0.72
C ASP A 219 17.48 -9.39 0.67
N TYR A 220 18.03 -10.04 1.68
CA TYR A 220 17.89 -9.59 3.05
C TYR A 220 18.55 -8.22 3.24
N LEU A 221 17.80 -7.31 3.84
CA LEU A 221 18.29 -5.98 4.18
C LEU A 221 18.49 -5.92 5.71
N PRO A 222 19.74 -5.94 6.19
CA PRO A 222 19.99 -5.98 7.63
C PRO A 222 19.55 -4.67 8.28
N ILE A 223 18.75 -4.79 9.34
CA ILE A 223 18.37 -3.67 10.18
C ILE A 223 19.51 -3.41 11.17
N LYS A 224 20.07 -2.21 11.14
CA LYS A 224 21.16 -1.81 12.05
C LYS A 224 20.64 -1.36 13.40
N SER A 225 19.57 -0.59 13.39
CA SER A 225 18.91 -0.13 14.60
C SER A 225 17.50 0.38 14.30
N ALA A 226 16.67 0.45 15.32
CA ALA A 226 15.39 1.13 15.28
C ALA A 226 15.27 2.04 16.51
N HIS A 227 14.61 3.18 16.36
CA HIS A 227 14.50 4.18 17.43
C HIS A 227 13.09 4.74 17.48
N VAL A 228 12.53 4.86 18.66
CA VAL A 228 11.33 5.66 18.88
C VAL A 228 11.74 7.13 18.92
N ILE A 229 11.14 7.95 18.07
CA ILE A 229 11.40 9.38 18.00
C ILE A 229 10.20 10.10 18.62
N ASP A 230 10.45 10.83 19.70
CA ASP A 230 9.51 11.79 20.25
C ASP A 230 9.88 13.17 19.72
N ASP A 231 9.15 13.65 18.72
CA ASP A 231 9.36 15.00 18.18
C ASP A 231 8.41 16.05 18.75
N GLY A 232 7.63 15.70 19.77
CA GLY A 232 6.71 16.59 20.48
C GLY A 232 5.58 17.17 19.63
N LYS A 233 5.44 16.76 18.38
CA LYS A 233 4.51 17.36 17.41
C LYS A 233 3.19 16.60 17.22
N VAL A 234 3.08 15.39 17.76
CA VAL A 234 1.89 14.57 17.59
C VAL A 234 1.30 14.24 18.96
N VAL A 235 0.19 14.85 19.28
CA VAL A 235 -0.56 14.52 20.50
C VAL A 235 -1.12 13.11 20.36
N GLY A 236 -0.63 12.18 21.17
CA GLY A 236 -1.09 10.79 21.22
C GLY A 236 -0.51 9.84 20.16
N GLY A 237 0.42 10.29 19.31
CA GLY A 237 1.08 9.44 18.32
C GLY A 237 2.57 9.21 18.61
N ALA A 238 3.18 8.26 17.90
CA ALA A 238 4.60 7.97 17.98
C ALA A 238 5.21 7.83 16.59
N LYS A 239 6.52 7.99 16.50
CA LYS A 239 7.31 7.74 15.30
C LYS A 239 8.43 6.76 15.62
N ALA A 240 8.66 5.84 14.70
CA ALA A 240 9.82 4.96 14.73
C ALA A 240 10.71 5.25 13.52
N PHE A 241 12.00 5.24 13.70
CA PHE A 241 12.99 5.33 12.65
C PHE A 241 13.80 4.05 12.62
N VAL A 242 13.70 3.31 11.50
CA VAL A 242 14.41 2.06 11.27
C VAL A 242 15.57 2.34 10.33
N ILE A 243 16.79 2.08 10.80
CA ILE A 243 18.03 2.27 10.04
C ILE A 243 18.43 0.94 9.39
N VAL A 244 18.65 0.96 8.10
CA VAL A 244 19.03 -0.18 7.27
C VAL A 244 20.47 -0.05 6.74
#